data_29d3d222026a628b873c293be8dee977
#
_entry.id   29d3d222026a628b873c293be8dee977
#
_cell.length_a   1.000
_cell.length_b   1.000
_cell.length_c   1.000
_cell.angle_alpha   90.00
_cell.angle_beta   90.00
_cell.angle_gamma   90.00
#
_symmetry.space_group_name_H-M   'P 1'
#
loop_
_entity.id
_entity.type
_entity.pdbx_description
1 polymer ?
#
loop_
_entity_poly.entity_id
_entity_poly.type
_entity_poly.pdbx_seq_one_letter_code
_entity_poly.pdbx_strand_id
1 'polypeptide(L)'
;MPSRKLLVLVSTAALAGGAAPAAAQQPSDQRTVTAIGEGIARVRPADRHDNASIRKAIAGARKKVLPRALADARKDASALASGTGLVLGDVLSVGETPPSPFGGYYGDAEEGVFGPGRYCGRTRVSVLRRINGRRRRVVRTRRVCRFPSQISRSVTVTYTATEAQ
;
A
#
# COMPACT_ATOMS: atom_id res chain seq x y z
N MET A 1 18.65 4.47 66.70
CA MET A 1 18.53 4.59 65.21
C MET A 1 19.65 5.45 64.73
N PRO A 2 20.67 4.91 64.04
CA PRO A 2 21.84 5.69 63.62
C PRO A 2 21.66 6.17 62.18
N SER A 3 21.85 7.48 62.00
CA SER A 3 21.87 8.20 60.70
C SER A 3 23.12 7.80 59.90
N ARG A 4 22.91 7.23 58.75
CA ARG A 4 23.98 7.00 57.75
C ARG A 4 24.17 8.28 56.91
N LYS A 5 25.30 8.94 57.11
CA LYS A 5 25.80 10.03 56.26
C LYS A 5 26.30 9.45 54.95
N LEU A 6 25.69 9.81 53.84
CA LEU A 6 26.13 9.47 52.48
C LEU A 6 27.20 10.48 52.08
N LEU A 7 28.42 10.03 51.85
CA LEU A 7 29.56 10.80 51.31
C LEU A 7 29.41 10.78 49.80
N VAL A 8 29.15 11.94 49.19
CA VAL A 8 29.13 12.10 47.74
C VAL A 8 30.51 12.54 47.29
N LEU A 9 31.22 11.65 46.63
CA LEU A 9 32.49 11.96 45.94
C LEU A 9 32.17 12.56 44.57
N VAL A 10 32.43 13.83 44.39
CA VAL A 10 32.35 14.52 43.11
C VAL A 10 33.69 14.39 42.40
N SER A 11 33.78 13.52 41.42
CA SER A 11 34.95 13.39 40.52
C SER A 11 34.75 14.34 39.34
N THR A 12 35.50 15.44 39.31
CA THR A 12 35.59 16.36 38.16
C THR A 12 36.59 15.78 37.16
N ALA A 13 36.07 15.13 36.10
CA ALA A 13 36.84 14.76 34.94
C ALA A 13 36.86 15.96 33.94
N ALA A 14 37.99 16.61 33.81
CA ALA A 14 38.24 17.61 32.80
C ALA A 14 38.42 16.91 31.44
N LEU A 15 37.38 16.93 30.61
CA LEU A 15 37.42 16.50 29.21
C LEU A 15 37.90 17.70 28.38
N ALA A 16 39.14 17.68 27.94
CA ALA A 16 39.65 18.51 26.85
C ALA A 16 38.97 18.09 25.55
N GLY A 17 37.80 18.65 25.28
CA GLY A 17 37.04 18.43 24.05
C GLY A 17 37.66 19.26 22.94
N GLY A 18 38.38 18.58 22.00
CA GLY A 18 38.71 19.16 20.69
C GLY A 18 37.42 19.49 19.97
N ALA A 19 37.16 20.77 19.73
CA ALA A 19 36.08 21.25 18.90
C ALA A 19 36.37 20.81 17.46
N ALA A 20 35.76 19.68 17.05
CA ALA A 20 35.61 19.38 15.64
C ALA A 20 34.77 20.52 15.03
N PRO A 21 35.18 21.09 13.88
CA PRO A 21 34.36 22.10 13.21
C PRO A 21 33.04 21.42 12.89
N ALA A 22 31.96 21.85 13.53
CA ALA A 22 30.61 21.51 13.13
C ALA A 22 30.51 21.99 11.68
N ALA A 23 30.58 21.06 10.74
CA ALA A 23 30.18 21.32 9.36
C ALA A 23 28.76 21.87 9.46
N ALA A 24 28.65 23.18 9.30
CA ALA A 24 27.37 23.84 9.20
C ALA A 24 26.64 23.17 8.01
N GLN A 25 25.74 22.27 8.32
CA GLN A 25 24.77 21.80 7.35
C GLN A 25 23.99 23.04 6.94
N GLN A 26 24.41 23.63 5.80
CA GLN A 26 23.57 24.61 5.13
C GLN A 26 22.22 24.00 5.01
N PRO A 27 21.16 24.62 5.54
CA PRO A 27 19.81 24.18 5.26
C PRO A 27 19.70 24.21 3.73
N SER A 28 19.65 23.03 3.14
CA SER A 28 19.36 22.93 1.71
C SER A 28 17.98 23.55 1.55
N ASP A 29 17.89 24.71 0.92
CA ASP A 29 16.63 25.38 0.52
C ASP A 29 15.81 24.51 -0.46
N GLN A 30 16.04 23.23 -0.42
CA GLN A 30 15.42 22.25 -1.29
C GLN A 30 14.01 21.99 -0.78
N ARG A 31 13.06 22.73 -1.32
CA ARG A 31 11.64 22.51 -1.07
C ARG A 31 11.23 21.14 -1.65
N THR A 32 10.30 20.51 -1.01
CA THR A 32 9.81 19.21 -1.46
C THR A 32 8.29 19.22 -1.54
N VAL A 33 7.74 18.49 -2.50
CA VAL A 33 6.32 18.23 -2.64
C VAL A 33 6.10 16.72 -2.54
N THR A 34 5.24 16.31 -1.62
CA THR A 34 4.86 14.91 -1.46
C THR A 34 3.41 14.72 -1.88
N ALA A 35 3.16 13.73 -2.73
CA ALA A 35 1.83 13.35 -3.17
C ALA A 35 1.61 11.85 -3.05
N ILE A 36 0.34 11.48 -2.86
CA ILE A 36 -0.09 10.09 -2.85
C ILE A 36 -0.85 9.84 -4.13
N GLY A 37 -0.43 8.84 -4.90
CA GLY A 37 -1.16 8.43 -6.09
C GLY A 37 -1.80 7.06 -5.91
N GLU A 38 -2.98 6.89 -6.49
CA GLU A 38 -3.71 5.64 -6.48
C GLU A 38 -3.83 5.06 -7.90
N GLY A 39 -3.41 3.80 -8.03
CA GLY A 39 -3.59 3.04 -9.26
C GLY A 39 -4.65 1.98 -9.10
N ILE A 40 -5.63 1.95 -10.00
CA ILE A 40 -6.69 0.94 -10.03
C ILE A 40 -6.71 0.27 -11.40
N ALA A 41 -6.80 -1.07 -11.42
CA ALA A 41 -6.99 -1.83 -12.65
C ALA A 41 -8.05 -2.91 -12.47
N ARG A 42 -9.04 -2.96 -13.37
CA ARG A 42 -10.08 -3.99 -13.38
C ARG A 42 -9.51 -5.33 -13.83
N VAL A 43 -9.92 -6.39 -13.14
CA VAL A 43 -9.60 -7.78 -13.50
C VAL A 43 -10.68 -8.29 -14.45
N ARG A 44 -10.32 -8.56 -15.70
CA ARG A 44 -11.25 -9.03 -16.74
C ARG A 44 -10.70 -10.32 -17.36
N PRO A 45 -10.98 -11.50 -16.75
CA PRO A 45 -10.61 -12.78 -17.35
C PRO A 45 -11.43 -13.05 -18.60
N ALA A 46 -10.82 -13.66 -19.61
CA ALA A 46 -11.52 -14.08 -20.82
C ALA A 46 -12.54 -15.19 -20.52
N ASP A 47 -12.20 -16.09 -19.59
CA ASP A 47 -13.12 -17.05 -19.00
C ASP A 47 -13.13 -16.91 -17.48
N ARG A 48 -14.31 -16.60 -16.94
CA ARG A 48 -14.54 -16.43 -15.49
C ARG A 48 -14.63 -17.76 -14.72
N HIS A 49 -14.69 -18.86 -15.42
CA HIS A 49 -14.77 -20.21 -14.86
C HIS A 49 -13.45 -20.99 -14.98
N ASP A 50 -12.47 -20.42 -15.69
CA ASP A 50 -11.14 -20.99 -15.80
C ASP A 50 -10.13 -20.28 -14.89
N ASN A 51 -9.41 -21.10 -14.10
CA ASN A 51 -8.44 -20.59 -13.14
C ASN A 51 -7.20 -19.98 -13.81
N ALA A 52 -6.77 -20.52 -14.95
CA ALA A 52 -5.62 -20.00 -15.70
C ALA A 52 -5.94 -18.61 -16.30
N SER A 53 -7.14 -18.47 -16.87
CA SER A 53 -7.65 -17.20 -17.39
C SER A 53 -7.73 -16.14 -16.31
N ILE A 54 -8.22 -16.49 -15.10
CA ILE A 54 -8.31 -15.57 -13.97
C ILE A 54 -6.90 -15.14 -13.52
N ARG A 55 -5.95 -16.07 -13.36
CA ARG A 55 -4.56 -15.74 -12.99
C ARG A 55 -3.91 -14.80 -14.00
N LYS A 56 -4.08 -15.06 -15.30
CA LYS A 56 -3.56 -14.18 -16.36
C LYS A 56 -4.14 -12.78 -16.29
N ALA A 57 -5.44 -12.66 -16.03
CA ALA A 57 -6.12 -11.37 -15.89
C ALA A 57 -5.62 -10.58 -14.66
N ILE A 58 -5.42 -11.25 -13.52
CA ILE A 58 -4.88 -10.65 -12.30
C ILE A 58 -3.45 -10.17 -12.52
N ALA A 59 -2.59 -11.01 -13.11
CA ALA A 59 -1.22 -10.61 -13.45
C ALA A 59 -1.17 -9.42 -14.41
N GLY A 60 -2.06 -9.39 -15.40
CA GLY A 60 -2.22 -8.26 -16.32
C GLY A 60 -2.71 -6.98 -15.65
N ALA A 61 -3.62 -7.08 -14.67
CA ALA A 61 -4.08 -5.96 -13.88
C ALA A 61 -2.94 -5.40 -13.01
N ARG A 62 -2.18 -6.25 -12.32
CA ARG A 62 -1.03 -5.85 -11.49
C ARG A 62 0.02 -5.05 -12.26
N LYS A 63 0.37 -5.47 -13.47
CA LYS A 63 1.33 -4.73 -14.32
C LYS A 63 0.88 -3.31 -14.64
N LYS A 64 -0.44 -3.04 -14.61
CA LYS A 64 -1.02 -1.74 -14.97
C LYS A 64 -1.19 -0.80 -13.77
N VAL A 65 -1.20 -1.34 -12.55
CA VAL A 65 -1.57 -0.57 -11.35
C VAL A 65 -0.45 0.39 -10.95
N LEU A 66 0.80 -0.08 -10.85
CA LEU A 66 1.92 0.75 -10.42
C LEU A 66 2.17 1.95 -11.35
N PRO A 67 2.25 1.80 -12.69
CA PRO A 67 2.39 2.96 -13.57
C PRO A 67 1.26 3.98 -13.44
N ARG A 68 0.04 3.52 -13.18
CA ARG A 68 -1.11 4.42 -12.95
C ARG A 68 -0.99 5.18 -11.64
N ALA A 69 -0.59 4.50 -10.56
CA ALA A 69 -0.38 5.15 -9.27
C ALA A 69 0.72 6.23 -9.35
N LEU A 70 1.81 5.94 -10.04
CA LEU A 70 2.88 6.93 -10.24
C LEU A 70 2.43 8.12 -11.10
N ALA A 71 1.64 7.88 -12.14
CA ALA A 71 1.11 8.94 -12.99
C ALA A 71 0.12 9.83 -12.21
N ASP A 72 -0.71 9.24 -11.37
CA ASP A 72 -1.66 9.94 -10.50
C ASP A 72 -0.92 10.78 -9.45
N ALA A 73 0.06 10.21 -8.74
CA ALA A 73 0.91 10.94 -7.80
C ALA A 73 1.60 12.15 -8.46
N ARG A 74 2.13 11.98 -9.69
CA ARG A 74 2.77 13.08 -10.41
C ARG A 74 1.79 14.19 -10.76
N LYS A 75 0.57 13.83 -11.18
CA LYS A 75 -0.49 14.79 -11.49
C LYS A 75 -0.84 15.62 -10.26
N ASP A 76 -1.03 14.97 -9.11
CA ASP A 76 -1.39 15.64 -7.87
C ASP A 76 -0.23 16.50 -7.34
N ALA A 77 1.01 15.99 -7.40
CA ALA A 77 2.20 16.76 -7.06
C ALA A 77 2.34 18.02 -7.94
N SER A 78 2.07 17.91 -9.25
CA SER A 78 2.12 19.06 -10.15
C SER A 78 1.06 20.09 -9.82
N ALA A 79 -0.15 19.67 -9.46
CA ALA A 79 -1.23 20.57 -9.05
C ALA A 79 -0.88 21.28 -7.73
N LEU A 80 -0.32 20.56 -6.74
CA LEU A 80 0.14 21.14 -5.49
C LEU A 80 1.28 22.15 -5.69
N ALA A 81 2.29 21.82 -6.48
CA ALA A 81 3.40 22.70 -6.80
C ALA A 81 2.88 23.97 -7.47
N SER A 82 2.07 23.86 -8.51
CA SER A 82 1.49 25.02 -9.22
C SER A 82 0.64 25.90 -8.30
N GLY A 83 -0.16 25.30 -7.41
CA GLY A 83 -1.00 26.02 -6.46
C GLY A 83 -0.21 26.81 -5.40
N THR A 84 1.06 26.41 -5.18
CA THR A 84 1.97 27.07 -4.21
C THR A 84 3.04 27.94 -4.87
N GLY A 85 2.97 28.17 -6.19
CA GLY A 85 3.96 28.94 -6.93
C GLY A 85 5.31 28.23 -7.09
N LEU A 86 5.31 26.90 -7.02
CA LEU A 86 6.49 26.07 -7.19
C LEU A 86 6.48 25.35 -8.53
N VAL A 87 7.67 25.04 -9.03
CA VAL A 87 7.88 24.15 -10.18
C VAL A 87 8.33 22.79 -9.67
N LEU A 88 7.63 21.73 -10.08
CA LEU A 88 7.95 20.35 -9.70
C LEU A 88 9.23 19.89 -10.40
N GLY A 89 10.17 19.36 -9.64
CA GLY A 89 11.45 18.82 -10.12
C GLY A 89 11.46 17.28 -10.12
N ASP A 90 12.64 16.73 -9.83
CA ASP A 90 12.91 15.30 -9.88
C ASP A 90 12.32 14.52 -8.69
N VAL A 91 12.14 13.21 -8.89
CA VAL A 91 11.71 12.29 -7.85
C VAL A 91 12.85 12.07 -6.85
N LEU A 92 12.60 12.34 -5.57
CA LEU A 92 13.53 12.06 -4.47
C LEU A 92 13.32 10.68 -3.87
N SER A 93 12.06 10.30 -3.67
CA SER A 93 11.73 9.01 -3.08
C SER A 93 10.38 8.49 -3.56
N VAL A 94 10.26 7.17 -3.59
CA VAL A 94 9.01 6.45 -3.85
C VAL A 94 8.84 5.40 -2.76
N GLY A 95 7.71 5.45 -2.08
CA GLY A 95 7.31 4.46 -1.08
C GLY A 95 5.96 3.83 -1.42
N GLU A 96 5.79 2.56 -1.12
CA GLU A 96 4.45 1.96 -1.15
C GLU A 96 3.73 2.32 0.15
N THR A 97 2.53 2.86 0.02
CA THR A 97 1.68 3.09 1.20
C THR A 97 1.08 1.74 1.61
N PRO A 98 1.30 1.30 2.85
CA PRO A 98 0.68 0.07 3.33
C PRO A 98 -0.84 0.14 3.14
N PRO A 99 -1.51 -0.96 2.77
CA PRO A 99 -2.96 -0.99 2.70
C PRO A 99 -3.51 -0.63 4.09
N SER A 100 -4.50 0.28 4.10
CA SER A 100 -5.16 0.68 5.35
C SER A 100 -5.71 -0.57 6.05
N PRO A 101 -5.48 -0.74 7.36
CA PRO A 101 -6.05 -1.85 8.12
C PRO A 101 -7.58 -1.83 8.15
N PHE A 102 -8.20 -0.70 7.80
CA PHE A 102 -9.65 -0.53 7.65
C PHE A 102 -10.14 -0.67 6.20
N GLY A 103 -9.22 -0.76 5.23
CA GLY A 103 -9.53 -1.06 3.84
C GLY A 103 -9.95 -2.52 3.73
N GLY A 104 -11.21 -2.75 3.37
CA GLY A 104 -11.86 -4.05 3.37
C GLY A 104 -11.00 -5.19 2.82
N TYR A 105 -11.26 -6.35 3.32
CA TYR A 105 -10.71 -7.69 3.08
C TYR A 105 -10.39 -8.01 1.61
N TYR A 106 -9.48 -7.31 1.02
CA TYR A 106 -8.81 -7.72 -0.20
C TYR A 106 -7.45 -8.28 0.22
N GLY A 107 -7.52 -9.40 0.97
CA GLY A 107 -6.36 -10.25 1.20
C GLY A 107 -5.63 -10.42 -0.13
N ASP A 108 -4.31 -10.47 -0.03
CA ASP A 108 -3.40 -10.51 -1.17
C ASP A 108 -4.04 -11.28 -2.33
N ALA A 109 -4.21 -10.58 -3.47
CA ALA A 109 -4.84 -11.18 -4.65
C ALA A 109 -4.04 -12.41 -5.17
N GLU A 110 -2.96 -12.76 -4.49
CA GLU A 110 -2.14 -13.96 -4.66
C GLU A 110 -2.75 -15.16 -3.99
N GLU A 111 -3.39 -14.99 -2.85
CA GLU A 111 -4.11 -16.03 -2.17
C GLU A 111 -5.51 -16.14 -2.75
N GLY A 112 -5.67 -16.99 -3.75
CA GLY A 112 -6.99 -17.34 -4.22
C GLY A 112 -7.82 -17.94 -3.07
N VAL A 113 -9.13 -17.71 -3.06
CA VAL A 113 -10.08 -18.16 -2.01
C VAL A 113 -10.02 -19.68 -1.75
N PHE A 114 -9.47 -20.45 -2.67
CA PHE A 114 -9.33 -21.91 -2.60
C PHE A 114 -7.87 -22.37 -2.46
N GLY A 115 -6.97 -21.48 -2.05
CA GLY A 115 -5.53 -21.68 -1.88
C GLY A 115 -4.68 -20.85 -2.84
N PRO A 116 -3.35 -20.83 -2.68
CA PRO A 116 -2.43 -20.01 -3.46
C PRO A 116 -2.67 -20.13 -4.97
N GLY A 117 -2.98 -19.03 -5.64
CA GLY A 117 -3.28 -18.99 -7.07
C GLY A 117 -4.51 -19.79 -7.51
N ARG A 118 -5.36 -20.23 -6.59
CA ARG A 118 -6.56 -21.03 -6.87
C ARG A 118 -7.83 -20.22 -6.61
N TYR A 119 -8.41 -19.68 -7.65
CA TYR A 119 -9.62 -18.85 -7.60
C TYR A 119 -10.91 -19.65 -7.81
N CYS A 120 -10.80 -20.86 -8.35
CA CYS A 120 -11.92 -21.76 -8.58
C CYS A 120 -11.80 -23.01 -7.73
N GLY A 121 -12.90 -23.42 -7.08
CA GLY A 121 -12.97 -24.60 -6.24
C GLY A 121 -14.40 -25.13 -6.11
N ARG A 122 -14.54 -26.27 -5.46
CA ARG A 122 -15.84 -26.85 -5.14
C ARG A 122 -16.27 -26.37 -3.76
N THR A 123 -17.50 -25.87 -3.64
CA THR A 123 -18.10 -25.48 -2.35
C THR A 123 -19.48 -26.11 -2.21
N ARG A 124 -19.86 -26.33 -0.97
CA ARG A 124 -21.23 -26.79 -0.63
C ARG A 124 -22.13 -25.58 -0.58
N VAL A 125 -23.18 -25.58 -1.41
CA VAL A 125 -24.20 -24.52 -1.44
C VAL A 125 -25.55 -25.12 -1.03
N SER A 126 -26.25 -24.42 -0.16
CA SER A 126 -27.61 -24.82 0.25
C SER A 126 -28.61 -24.13 -0.69
N VAL A 127 -29.38 -24.91 -1.40
CA VAL A 127 -30.43 -24.43 -2.31
C VAL A 127 -31.78 -24.90 -1.86
N LEU A 128 -32.78 -24.03 -1.95
CA LEU A 128 -34.17 -24.42 -1.69
C LEU A 128 -34.74 -25.12 -2.94
N ARG A 129 -35.18 -26.36 -2.77
CA ARG A 129 -35.88 -27.12 -3.83
C ARG A 129 -37.28 -27.47 -3.37
N ARG A 130 -38.19 -27.51 -4.33
CA ARG A 130 -39.54 -28.06 -4.12
C ARG A 130 -39.45 -29.56 -4.33
N ILE A 131 -39.66 -30.33 -3.26
CA ILE A 131 -39.69 -31.81 -3.27
C ILE A 131 -41.07 -32.20 -2.73
N ASN A 132 -41.85 -32.91 -3.51
CA ASN A 132 -43.22 -33.33 -3.15
C ASN A 132 -44.08 -32.13 -2.66
N GLY A 133 -44.07 -31.03 -3.42
CA GLY A 133 -44.82 -29.82 -3.11
C GLY A 133 -44.28 -28.93 -1.98
N ARG A 134 -43.32 -29.41 -1.19
CA ARG A 134 -42.73 -28.71 -0.02
C ARG A 134 -41.35 -28.15 -0.36
N ARG A 135 -41.05 -26.94 0.12
CA ARG A 135 -39.69 -26.35 0.01
C ARG A 135 -38.76 -27.03 1.01
N ARG A 136 -37.72 -27.67 0.52
CA ARG A 136 -36.66 -28.29 1.32
C ARG A 136 -35.34 -27.72 0.96
N ARG A 137 -34.46 -27.53 1.98
CA ARG A 137 -33.08 -27.12 1.81
C ARG A 137 -32.23 -28.33 1.44
N VAL A 138 -31.63 -28.30 0.25
CA VAL A 138 -30.76 -29.38 -0.25
C VAL A 138 -29.36 -28.83 -0.40
N VAL A 139 -28.38 -29.57 0.15
CA VAL A 139 -26.96 -29.25 -0.01
C VAL A 139 -26.45 -29.85 -1.31
N ARG A 140 -25.84 -29.05 -2.16
CA ARG A 140 -25.18 -29.50 -3.39
C ARG A 140 -23.77 -28.99 -3.46
N THR A 141 -22.87 -29.79 -4.01
CA THR A 141 -21.51 -29.35 -4.34
C THR A 141 -21.56 -28.66 -5.69
N ARG A 142 -21.08 -27.42 -5.73
CA ARG A 142 -21.01 -26.60 -6.94
C ARG A 142 -19.59 -26.07 -7.11
N ARG A 143 -19.09 -26.05 -8.36
CA ARG A 143 -17.87 -25.31 -8.69
C ARG A 143 -18.18 -23.82 -8.71
N VAL A 144 -17.38 -23.03 -7.99
CA VAL A 144 -17.50 -21.57 -7.90
C VAL A 144 -16.13 -20.97 -8.12
N CYS A 145 -16.06 -19.87 -8.85
CA CYS A 145 -14.84 -19.06 -8.99
C CYS A 145 -15.07 -17.72 -8.32
N ARG A 146 -14.11 -17.34 -7.45
CA ARG A 146 -14.11 -16.05 -6.75
C ARG A 146 -12.76 -15.40 -6.95
N PHE A 147 -12.74 -14.19 -7.45
CA PHE A 147 -11.53 -13.41 -7.70
C PHE A 147 -11.86 -11.91 -7.49
N PRO A 148 -10.83 -11.08 -7.20
CA PRO A 148 -11.05 -9.64 -7.06
C PRO A 148 -11.52 -9.03 -8.38
N SER A 149 -12.48 -8.12 -8.32
CA SER A 149 -12.97 -7.40 -9.49
C SER A 149 -11.97 -6.35 -9.99
N GLN A 150 -11.10 -5.88 -9.10
CA GLN A 150 -10.06 -4.90 -9.36
C GLN A 150 -8.85 -5.13 -8.45
N ILE A 151 -7.71 -4.61 -8.88
CA ILE A 151 -6.48 -4.51 -8.09
C ILE A 151 -6.22 -3.02 -7.90
N SER A 152 -5.84 -2.60 -6.70
CA SER A 152 -5.40 -1.24 -6.39
C SER A 152 -4.03 -1.25 -5.71
N ARG A 153 -3.28 -0.17 -5.90
CA ARG A 153 -2.07 0.16 -5.15
C ARG A 153 -2.01 1.65 -4.90
N SER A 154 -1.51 2.04 -3.73
CA SER A 154 -1.21 3.42 -3.40
C SER A 154 0.30 3.58 -3.26
N VAL A 155 0.83 4.66 -3.80
CA VAL A 155 2.24 5.03 -3.69
C VAL A 155 2.36 6.44 -3.14
N THR A 156 3.34 6.67 -2.28
CA THR A 156 3.74 8.01 -1.86
C THR A 156 4.98 8.38 -2.62
N VAL A 157 4.96 9.53 -3.30
CA VAL A 157 6.09 10.03 -4.08
C VAL A 157 6.48 11.41 -3.58
N THR A 158 7.75 11.61 -3.28
CA THR A 158 8.32 12.90 -2.91
C THR A 158 9.17 13.43 -4.07
N TYR A 159 8.94 14.68 -4.44
CA TYR A 159 9.64 15.38 -5.51
C TYR A 159 10.43 16.57 -4.93
N THR A 160 11.49 16.96 -5.62
CA THR A 160 12.09 18.28 -5.43
C THR A 160 11.14 19.36 -5.96
N ALA A 161 11.25 20.56 -5.43
CA ALA A 161 10.49 21.70 -5.94
C ALA A 161 11.35 22.97 -5.86
N THR A 162 11.19 23.86 -6.84
CA THR A 162 11.88 25.16 -6.90
C THR A 162 10.85 26.27 -7.07
N GLU A 163 11.20 27.50 -6.72
CA GLU A 163 10.32 28.66 -6.98
C GLU A 163 10.15 28.88 -8.49
N ALA A 164 8.93 29.20 -8.89
CA ALA A 164 8.69 29.66 -10.26
C ALA A 164 9.36 31.06 -10.43
N GLN A 165 10.25 31.19 -11.40
CA GLN A 165 10.88 32.47 -11.73
C GLN A 165 9.94 33.34 -12.54
#